data_758f489f3b4c1cd4ef35e2e67eac589a
#
_entry.id   758f489f3b4c1cd4ef35e2e67eac589a
#
_cell.length_a   1.000
_cell.length_b   1.000
_cell.length_c   1.000
_cell.angle_alpha   90.00
_cell.angle_beta   90.00
_cell.angle_gamma   90.00
#
_symmetry.space_group_name_H-M   'P 1'
#
loop_
_entity.id
_entity.type
_entity.pdbx_description
1 polymer ?
#
loop_
_entity_poly.entity_id
_entity_poly.type
_entity_poly.pdbx_seq_one_letter_code
_entity_poly.pdbx_strand_id
1 'polypeptide(L)'
;MKSILLIFFPLTMFSQTYETQKYTLIEKSDDFEIRYYPKSLKAKVISETNSNNNFMKLFRYISGNNQTNGKIAMTTPVYTNSDSTGNSMEFVLPSKFDLNSIYKPNDGDVKIIESKPGYFASLKYGGYSSSSKVESYTEKLYNTLNDKNIEYIGKPSYVSYNSPYKFFNRRNEIIIEINYSK
;
A
#
# COMPACT_ATOMS: atom_id res chain seq x y z
N MET A 1 3.65 26.21 -53.74
CA MET A 1 2.90 25.63 -52.62
C MET A 1 3.78 24.62 -51.93
N LYS A 2 4.24 24.88 -50.71
CA LYS A 2 5.06 23.95 -49.92
C LYS A 2 4.11 23.19 -48.95
N SER A 3 3.91 21.88 -49.24
CA SER A 3 3.14 21.00 -48.37
C SER A 3 3.94 20.69 -47.09
N ILE A 4 3.41 21.10 -45.94
CA ILE A 4 3.96 20.74 -44.62
C ILE A 4 3.38 19.38 -44.27
N LEU A 5 4.23 18.34 -44.25
CA LEU A 5 3.90 17.01 -43.77
C LEU A 5 3.92 17.02 -42.24
N LEU A 6 2.76 17.06 -41.57
CA LEU A 6 2.62 16.89 -40.13
C LEU A 6 2.83 15.41 -39.81
N ILE A 7 4.02 15.09 -39.26
CA ILE A 7 4.31 13.75 -38.74
C ILE A 7 3.66 13.64 -37.34
N PHE A 8 2.56 12.90 -37.28
CA PHE A 8 1.91 12.56 -36.01
C PHE A 8 2.71 11.43 -35.33
N PHE A 9 3.49 11.78 -34.32
CA PHE A 9 4.18 10.79 -33.50
C PHE A 9 3.17 10.26 -32.47
N PRO A 10 2.78 8.98 -32.46
CA PRO A 10 1.91 8.44 -31.43
C PRO A 10 2.68 8.41 -30.10
N LEU A 11 2.25 9.22 -29.16
CA LEU A 11 2.74 9.20 -27.79
C LEU A 11 2.19 7.94 -27.13
N THR A 12 2.94 6.83 -27.20
CA THR A 12 2.61 5.60 -26.47
C THR A 12 2.81 5.87 -24.97
N MET A 13 1.72 6.16 -24.26
CA MET A 13 1.74 6.20 -22.80
C MET A 13 1.97 4.77 -22.29
N PHE A 14 3.20 4.46 -21.91
CA PHE A 14 3.50 3.26 -21.15
C PHE A 14 2.84 3.40 -19.77
N SER A 15 1.71 2.73 -19.57
CA SER A 15 1.11 2.55 -18.26
C SER A 15 2.06 1.65 -17.45
N GLN A 16 2.78 2.20 -16.50
CA GLN A 16 3.63 1.43 -15.62
C GLN A 16 2.75 0.60 -14.69
N THR A 17 2.66 -0.71 -14.95
CA THR A 17 1.91 -1.64 -14.12
C THR A 17 2.80 -2.07 -12.95
N TYR A 18 2.44 -1.65 -11.73
CA TYR A 18 3.11 -2.10 -10.51
C TYR A 18 2.62 -3.48 -10.10
N GLU A 19 3.52 -4.32 -9.59
CA GLU A 19 3.12 -5.55 -8.91
C GLU A 19 2.21 -5.19 -7.73
N THR A 20 1.09 -5.88 -7.60
CA THR A 20 0.14 -5.68 -6.51
C THR A 20 0.23 -6.85 -5.54
N GLN A 21 0.24 -6.58 -4.24
CA GLN A 21 0.21 -7.60 -3.20
C GLN A 21 -0.95 -8.56 -3.46
N LYS A 22 -0.63 -9.86 -3.56
CA LYS A 22 -1.62 -10.90 -3.84
C LYS A 22 -2.44 -11.21 -2.59
N TYR A 23 -3.71 -11.51 -2.80
CA TYR A 23 -4.62 -12.01 -1.77
C TYR A 23 -5.64 -12.97 -2.39
N THR A 24 -6.25 -13.77 -1.55
CA THR A 24 -7.42 -14.57 -1.91
C THR A 24 -8.67 -13.84 -1.43
N LEU A 25 -9.59 -13.56 -2.35
CA LEU A 25 -10.89 -12.98 -2.00
C LEU A 25 -11.74 -14.07 -1.33
N ILE A 26 -12.23 -13.80 -0.13
CA ILE A 26 -13.06 -14.72 0.66
C ILE A 26 -14.53 -14.33 0.54
N GLU A 27 -14.82 -13.05 0.75
CA GLU A 27 -16.17 -12.49 0.67
C GLU A 27 -16.11 -11.10 0.02
N LYS A 28 -17.19 -10.74 -0.70
CA LYS A 28 -17.34 -9.42 -1.30
C LYS A 28 -18.79 -8.95 -1.23
N SER A 29 -18.95 -7.69 -0.83
CA SER A 29 -20.25 -6.99 -0.82
C SER A 29 -19.99 -5.52 -1.09
N ASP A 30 -20.44 -4.99 -2.23
CA ASP A 30 -20.21 -3.62 -2.69
C ASP A 30 -18.73 -3.22 -2.59
N ASP A 31 -18.40 -2.24 -1.75
CA ASP A 31 -17.01 -1.76 -1.51
C ASP A 31 -16.29 -2.51 -0.38
N PHE A 32 -16.98 -3.42 0.33
CA PHE A 32 -16.45 -4.23 1.43
C PHE A 32 -15.97 -5.57 0.93
N GLU A 33 -14.77 -6.00 1.35
CA GLU A 33 -14.20 -7.30 1.03
C GLU A 33 -13.55 -7.92 2.28
N ILE A 34 -13.69 -9.26 2.43
CA ILE A 34 -12.85 -10.07 3.32
C ILE A 34 -11.83 -10.78 2.46
N ARG A 35 -10.56 -10.66 2.83
CA ARG A 35 -9.42 -11.16 2.08
C ARG A 35 -8.49 -11.94 2.97
N TYR A 36 -7.92 -13.02 2.44
CA TYR A 36 -6.78 -13.69 3.04
C TYR A 36 -5.50 -13.24 2.37
N TYR A 37 -4.57 -12.68 3.13
CA TYR A 37 -3.23 -12.34 2.68
C TYR A 37 -2.24 -13.40 3.14
N PRO A 38 -1.46 -14.00 2.23
CA PRO A 38 -0.30 -14.80 2.60
C PRO A 38 0.78 -13.92 3.21
N LYS A 39 1.78 -14.55 3.82
CA LYS A 39 2.96 -13.81 4.29
C LYS A 39 3.61 -13.03 3.15
N SER A 40 4.16 -11.89 3.44
CA SER A 40 4.87 -11.04 2.48
C SER A 40 5.99 -10.27 3.15
N LEU A 41 7.06 -9.98 2.39
CA LEU A 41 8.09 -9.06 2.87
C LEU A 41 7.63 -7.62 2.69
N LYS A 42 7.97 -6.81 3.68
CA LYS A 42 7.71 -5.38 3.66
C LYS A 42 8.95 -4.60 4.15
N ALA A 43 9.19 -3.45 3.55
CA ALA A 43 10.09 -2.45 4.10
C ALA A 43 9.24 -1.46 4.91
N LYS A 44 9.59 -1.25 6.18
CA LYS A 44 8.85 -0.43 7.15
C LYS A 44 9.73 0.66 7.72
N VAL A 45 9.17 1.85 7.86
CA VAL A 45 9.73 2.97 8.63
C VAL A 45 8.71 3.38 9.67
N ILE A 46 9.20 3.72 10.86
CA ILE A 46 8.41 4.31 11.95
C ILE A 46 9.04 5.67 12.27
N SER A 47 8.22 6.69 12.41
CA SER A 47 8.63 8.03 12.88
C SER A 47 7.77 8.47 14.05
N GLU A 48 8.40 8.98 15.11
CA GLU A 48 7.73 9.52 16.30
C GLU A 48 7.08 10.89 16.04
N THR A 49 7.47 11.56 14.96
CA THR A 49 6.95 12.87 14.59
C THR A 49 6.14 12.81 13.30
N ASN A 50 5.24 13.77 13.09
CA ASN A 50 4.48 13.96 11.86
C ASN A 50 5.34 14.32 10.63
N SER A 51 6.64 13.98 10.65
CA SER A 51 7.50 14.23 9.50
C SER A 51 7.13 13.30 8.33
N ASN A 52 6.68 13.90 7.24
CA ASN A 52 6.31 13.21 5.99
C ASN A 52 7.49 12.54 5.25
N ASN A 53 8.58 12.21 5.97
CA ASN A 53 9.81 11.71 5.33
C ASN A 53 9.82 10.17 5.15
N ASN A 54 8.83 9.46 5.70
CA ASN A 54 8.78 8.00 5.66
C ASN A 54 8.74 7.47 4.23
N PHE A 55 7.94 8.09 3.36
CA PHE A 55 7.90 7.73 1.95
C PHE A 55 9.26 7.86 1.28
N MET A 56 9.97 8.97 1.52
CA MET A 56 11.26 9.22 0.88
C MET A 56 12.36 8.27 1.38
N LYS A 57 12.34 7.86 2.65
CA LYS A 57 13.27 6.85 3.18
C LYS A 57 13.06 5.51 2.48
N LEU A 58 11.81 5.05 2.39
CA LEU A 58 11.46 3.82 1.68
C LEU A 58 11.75 3.91 0.18
N PHE A 59 11.45 5.06 -0.43
CA PHE A 59 11.72 5.28 -1.86
C PHE A 59 13.22 5.27 -2.18
N ARG A 60 14.06 5.89 -1.35
CA ARG A 60 15.52 5.81 -1.50
C ARG A 60 16.01 4.37 -1.39
N TYR A 61 15.50 3.62 -0.42
CA TYR A 61 15.85 2.21 -0.25
C TYR A 61 15.59 1.40 -1.53
N ILE A 62 14.38 1.48 -2.10
CA ILE A 62 14.04 0.72 -3.31
C ILE A 62 14.75 1.28 -4.56
N SER A 63 15.18 2.54 -4.53
CA SER A 63 15.91 3.19 -5.63
C SER A 63 17.41 2.87 -5.65
N GLY A 64 17.92 2.08 -4.70
CA GLY A 64 19.31 1.64 -4.66
C GLY A 64 20.09 2.05 -3.40
N ASN A 65 19.49 2.75 -2.44
CA ASN A 65 20.14 3.03 -1.15
C ASN A 65 20.12 1.79 -0.24
N ASN A 66 20.78 0.73 -0.70
CA ASN A 66 20.94 -0.56 -0.04
C ASN A 66 22.36 -1.11 -0.29
N GLN A 67 22.74 -2.15 0.44
CA GLN A 67 24.11 -2.69 0.42
C GLN A 67 24.61 -3.14 -0.96
N THR A 68 23.71 -3.43 -1.89
CA THR A 68 24.04 -3.91 -3.24
C THR A 68 23.91 -2.82 -4.31
N ASN A 69 23.46 -1.60 -3.96
CA ASN A 69 23.05 -0.54 -4.89
C ASN A 69 21.99 -1.02 -5.92
N GLY A 70 21.31 -2.11 -5.61
CA GLY A 70 20.32 -2.73 -6.49
C GLY A 70 18.98 -2.03 -6.43
N LYS A 71 18.33 -1.85 -7.59
CA LYS A 71 16.96 -1.33 -7.66
C LYS A 71 15.94 -2.41 -7.35
N ILE A 72 14.98 -2.08 -6.50
CA ILE A 72 13.81 -2.90 -6.17
C ILE A 72 12.61 -2.25 -6.84
N ALA A 73 11.82 -3.02 -7.58
CA ALA A 73 10.64 -2.47 -8.25
C ALA A 73 9.60 -2.00 -7.22
N MET A 74 8.96 -0.86 -7.50
CA MET A 74 7.84 -0.38 -6.70
C MET A 74 6.66 -1.35 -6.82
N THR A 75 5.97 -1.59 -5.72
CA THR A 75 4.75 -2.39 -5.66
C THR A 75 3.59 -1.60 -5.07
N THR A 76 2.41 -2.16 -5.08
CA THR A 76 1.21 -1.63 -4.44
C THR A 76 0.55 -2.70 -3.55
N PRO A 77 -0.18 -2.31 -2.51
CA PRO A 77 -0.39 -0.95 -2.00
C PRO A 77 0.76 -0.45 -1.11
N VAL A 78 0.74 0.84 -0.82
CA VAL A 78 1.51 1.46 0.27
C VAL A 78 0.62 1.50 1.50
N TYR A 79 1.10 0.96 2.61
CA TYR A 79 0.42 0.98 3.91
C TYR A 79 0.87 2.21 4.69
N THR A 80 -0.08 2.88 5.31
CA THR A 80 0.18 4.01 6.22
C THR A 80 -0.65 3.82 7.49
N ASN A 81 0.03 3.89 8.63
CA ASN A 81 -0.61 3.89 9.94
C ASN A 81 -0.23 5.17 10.67
N SER A 82 -1.20 5.73 11.35
CA SER A 82 -1.01 6.91 12.21
C SER A 82 -1.72 6.66 13.53
N ASP A 83 -0.99 6.85 14.62
CA ASP A 83 -1.56 6.74 15.95
C ASP A 83 -0.88 7.74 16.93
N SER A 84 -1.26 7.69 18.20
CA SER A 84 -0.73 8.56 19.24
C SER A 84 0.77 8.38 19.50
N THR A 85 1.37 7.28 19.02
CA THR A 85 2.79 6.95 19.20
C THR A 85 3.64 7.32 17.99
N GLY A 86 3.02 7.68 16.87
CA GLY A 86 3.73 8.09 15.66
C GLY A 86 3.07 7.61 14.36
N ASN A 87 3.82 7.80 13.29
CA ASN A 87 3.41 7.40 11.96
C ASN A 87 4.29 6.27 11.45
N SER A 88 3.72 5.26 10.83
CA SER A 88 4.49 4.26 10.11
C SER A 88 4.05 4.14 8.66
N MET A 89 5.00 3.77 7.81
CA MET A 89 4.73 3.48 6.41
C MET A 89 5.40 2.18 6.00
N GLU A 90 4.73 1.41 5.16
CA GLU A 90 5.24 0.14 4.68
C GLU A 90 5.09 0.04 3.16
N PHE A 91 6.18 -0.35 2.48
CA PHE A 91 6.14 -0.80 1.10
C PHE A 91 6.16 -2.32 1.09
N VAL A 92 5.20 -2.93 0.41
CA VAL A 92 5.28 -4.36 0.10
C VAL A 92 6.45 -4.56 -0.85
N LEU A 93 7.26 -5.58 -0.64
CA LEU A 93 8.38 -5.87 -1.53
C LEU A 93 7.96 -6.89 -2.61
N PRO A 94 8.57 -6.85 -3.81
CA PRO A 94 8.23 -7.80 -4.88
C PRO A 94 8.29 -9.24 -4.44
N SER A 95 7.35 -10.07 -4.88
CA SER A 95 7.20 -11.47 -4.47
C SER A 95 8.39 -12.37 -4.82
N LYS A 96 9.30 -11.90 -5.69
CA LYS A 96 10.54 -12.59 -6.03
C LYS A 96 11.60 -12.60 -4.92
N PHE A 97 11.45 -11.76 -3.90
CA PHE A 97 12.40 -11.67 -2.79
C PHE A 97 11.91 -12.44 -1.57
N ASP A 98 12.86 -13.02 -0.86
CA ASP A 98 12.71 -13.56 0.48
C ASP A 98 13.73 -12.91 1.45
N LEU A 99 13.75 -13.31 2.73
CA LEU A 99 14.65 -12.74 3.73
C LEU A 99 16.14 -12.93 3.42
N ASN A 100 16.49 -13.93 2.60
CA ASN A 100 17.88 -14.23 2.24
C ASN A 100 18.33 -13.47 1.00
N SER A 101 17.41 -13.16 0.10
CA SER A 101 17.69 -12.52 -1.20
C SER A 101 17.42 -11.02 -1.23
N ILE A 102 16.69 -10.47 -0.25
CA ILE A 102 16.37 -9.05 -0.20
C ILE A 102 17.61 -8.21 0.16
N TYR A 103 17.78 -7.10 -0.51
CA TYR A 103 18.89 -6.18 -0.26
C TYR A 103 18.72 -5.49 1.09
N LYS A 104 19.78 -5.50 1.93
CA LYS A 104 19.75 -4.86 3.25
C LYS A 104 19.77 -3.33 3.09
N PRO A 105 18.89 -2.60 3.78
CA PRO A 105 18.90 -1.13 3.75
C PRO A 105 20.21 -0.56 4.30
N ASN A 106 20.68 0.56 3.72
CA ASN A 106 21.77 1.35 4.29
C ASN A 106 21.25 2.30 5.39
N ASP A 107 19.97 2.72 5.28
CA ASP A 107 19.31 3.57 6.27
C ASP A 107 18.82 2.70 7.44
N GLY A 108 19.32 2.97 8.65
CA GLY A 108 18.97 2.22 9.86
C GLY A 108 17.51 2.33 10.30
N ASP A 109 16.78 3.34 9.80
CA ASP A 109 15.35 3.52 10.08
C ASP A 109 14.47 2.59 9.24
N VAL A 110 14.99 2.11 8.10
CA VAL A 110 14.27 1.17 7.24
C VAL A 110 14.47 -0.25 7.76
N LYS A 111 13.39 -0.88 8.18
CA LYS A 111 13.38 -2.27 8.67
C LYS A 111 12.70 -3.18 7.64
N ILE A 112 13.32 -4.34 7.40
CA ILE A 112 12.69 -5.41 6.62
C ILE A 112 11.95 -6.32 7.59
N ILE A 113 10.66 -6.50 7.34
CA ILE A 113 9.80 -7.35 8.14
C ILE A 113 9.07 -8.37 7.26
N GLU A 114 8.78 -9.53 7.79
CA GLU A 114 7.87 -10.50 7.19
C GLU A 114 6.50 -10.40 7.89
N SER A 115 5.45 -10.08 7.14
CA SER A 115 4.09 -10.08 7.68
C SER A 115 3.61 -11.51 7.91
N LYS A 116 2.83 -11.72 8.98
CA LYS A 116 2.13 -12.98 9.16
C LYS A 116 1.00 -13.12 8.14
N PRO A 117 0.65 -14.34 7.73
CA PRO A 117 -0.58 -14.55 6.98
C PRO A 117 -1.80 -14.26 7.86
N GLY A 118 -2.89 -13.77 7.26
CA GLY A 118 -4.08 -13.44 8.05
C GLY A 118 -5.27 -13.03 7.19
N TYR A 119 -6.41 -12.91 7.85
CA TYR A 119 -7.64 -12.41 7.25
C TYR A 119 -7.79 -10.92 7.54
N PHE A 120 -8.26 -10.21 6.53
CA PHE A 120 -8.42 -8.76 6.61
C PHE A 120 -9.76 -8.35 6.02
N ALA A 121 -10.43 -7.45 6.71
CA ALA A 121 -11.55 -6.70 6.15
C ALA A 121 -11.03 -5.43 5.49
N SER A 122 -11.58 -5.08 4.34
CA SER A 122 -11.18 -3.93 3.53
C SER A 122 -12.42 -3.17 3.08
N LEU A 123 -12.37 -1.84 3.18
CA LEU A 123 -13.38 -0.94 2.64
C LEU A 123 -12.72 0.01 1.63
N LYS A 124 -13.17 -0.06 0.37
CA LYS A 124 -12.61 0.70 -0.76
C LYS A 124 -13.27 2.06 -0.92
N TYR A 125 -12.47 3.05 -1.34
CA TYR A 125 -12.97 4.35 -1.75
C TYR A 125 -12.10 5.01 -2.83
N GLY A 126 -12.69 5.96 -3.56
CA GLY A 126 -12.04 6.67 -4.66
C GLY A 126 -11.58 8.08 -4.32
N GLY A 127 -10.92 8.72 -5.28
CA GLY A 127 -10.46 10.11 -5.20
C GLY A 127 -9.21 10.30 -4.34
N TYR A 128 -8.85 11.56 -4.05
CA TYR A 128 -7.76 11.88 -3.14
C TYR A 128 -8.17 11.64 -1.68
N SER A 129 -7.22 11.25 -0.87
CA SER A 129 -7.40 11.06 0.57
C SER A 129 -7.06 12.35 1.33
N SER A 130 -7.87 12.63 2.35
CA SER A 130 -7.62 13.61 3.40
C SER A 130 -7.75 12.90 4.75
N SER A 131 -7.26 13.49 5.81
CA SER A 131 -7.40 12.92 7.17
C SER A 131 -8.86 12.68 7.52
N SER A 132 -9.77 13.63 7.25
CA SER A 132 -11.21 13.49 7.50
C SER A 132 -11.85 12.36 6.69
N LYS A 133 -11.38 12.15 5.45
CA LYS A 133 -11.89 11.06 4.61
C LYS A 133 -11.41 9.70 5.11
N VAL A 134 -10.15 9.59 5.51
CA VAL A 134 -9.60 8.38 6.13
C VAL A 134 -10.37 8.04 7.40
N GLU A 135 -10.61 9.02 8.27
CA GLU A 135 -11.39 8.87 9.50
C GLU A 135 -12.83 8.38 9.22
N SER A 136 -13.54 9.06 8.31
CA SER A 136 -14.92 8.70 7.94
C SER A 136 -15.02 7.27 7.41
N TYR A 137 -14.08 6.83 6.55
CA TYR A 137 -14.07 5.46 6.04
C TYR A 137 -13.60 4.44 7.08
N THR A 138 -12.79 4.85 8.05
CA THR A 138 -12.42 4.03 9.21
C THR A 138 -13.64 3.75 10.08
N GLU A 139 -14.43 4.78 10.42
CA GLU A 139 -15.68 4.63 11.16
C GLU A 139 -16.68 3.75 10.39
N LYS A 140 -16.82 3.97 9.07
CA LYS A 140 -17.69 3.12 8.24
C LYS A 140 -17.26 1.66 8.28
N LEU A 141 -15.94 1.37 8.24
CA LEU A 141 -15.43 0.00 8.35
C LEU A 141 -15.76 -0.61 9.71
N TYR A 142 -15.54 0.11 10.81
CA TYR A 142 -15.89 -0.38 12.15
C TYR A 142 -17.38 -0.67 12.29
N ASN A 143 -18.25 0.22 11.81
CA ASN A 143 -19.69 0.02 11.83
C ASN A 143 -20.09 -1.23 11.03
N THR A 144 -19.51 -1.40 9.83
CA THR A 144 -19.76 -2.60 9.00
C THR A 144 -19.33 -3.89 9.70
N LEU A 145 -18.20 -3.88 10.40
CA LEU A 145 -17.71 -5.05 11.15
C LEU A 145 -18.62 -5.37 12.34
N ASN A 146 -19.05 -4.34 13.08
CA ASN A 146 -19.96 -4.48 14.21
C ASN A 146 -21.33 -5.04 13.75
N ASP A 147 -21.90 -4.50 12.66
CA ASP A 147 -23.18 -4.97 12.10
C ASP A 147 -23.11 -6.43 11.64
N LYS A 148 -21.94 -6.86 11.17
CA LYS A 148 -21.68 -8.24 10.75
C LYS A 148 -21.22 -9.16 11.89
N ASN A 149 -21.04 -8.65 13.11
CA ASN A 149 -20.47 -9.35 14.26
C ASN A 149 -19.09 -9.96 13.95
N ILE A 150 -18.23 -9.23 13.23
CA ILE A 150 -16.88 -9.64 12.90
C ILE A 150 -15.90 -8.99 13.88
N GLU A 151 -15.18 -9.81 14.63
CA GLU A 151 -14.12 -9.34 15.52
C GLU A 151 -12.89 -8.89 14.74
N TYR A 152 -12.27 -7.78 15.16
CA TYR A 152 -11.07 -7.25 14.52
C TYR A 152 -9.90 -7.13 15.51
N ILE A 153 -8.68 -7.12 14.96
CA ILE A 153 -7.43 -7.11 15.70
C ILE A 153 -6.67 -5.80 15.42
N GLY A 154 -6.30 -5.09 16.47
CA GLY A 154 -5.47 -3.89 16.37
C GLY A 154 -6.18 -2.69 15.76
N LYS A 155 -5.45 -1.90 14.97
CA LYS A 155 -5.93 -0.66 14.35
C LYS A 155 -5.92 -0.79 12.83
N PRO A 156 -6.84 -0.11 12.12
CA PRO A 156 -6.84 -0.13 10.67
C PRO A 156 -5.67 0.63 10.08
N SER A 157 -5.27 0.19 8.89
CA SER A 157 -4.30 0.86 8.03
C SER A 157 -5.03 1.57 6.89
N TYR A 158 -4.58 2.76 6.53
CA TYR A 158 -4.87 3.36 5.24
C TYR A 158 -3.93 2.78 4.19
N VAL A 159 -4.45 2.34 3.05
CA VAL A 159 -3.65 1.81 1.95
C VAL A 159 -3.95 2.51 0.64
N SER A 160 -2.89 2.87 -0.09
CA SER A 160 -2.97 3.58 -1.36
C SER A 160 -2.35 2.76 -2.49
N TYR A 161 -3.06 2.70 -3.62
CA TYR A 161 -2.63 1.92 -4.80
C TYR A 161 -2.07 2.78 -5.93
N ASN A 162 -2.13 4.10 -5.80
CA ASN A 162 -1.84 4.99 -6.90
C ASN A 162 -0.78 6.01 -6.57
N SER A 163 0.02 6.33 -7.60
CA SER A 163 0.92 7.49 -7.58
C SER A 163 0.13 8.78 -7.23
N PRO A 164 0.75 9.74 -6.53
CA PRO A 164 0.13 11.04 -6.24
C PRO A 164 -0.25 11.82 -7.51
N TYR A 165 0.37 11.53 -8.64
CA TYR A 165 0.10 12.17 -9.95
C TYR A 165 -1.09 11.58 -10.70
N LYS A 166 -1.71 10.49 -10.22
CA LYS A 166 -2.89 9.91 -10.85
C LYS A 166 -4.14 10.66 -10.40
N PHE A 167 -4.83 11.32 -11.33
CA PHE A 167 -6.01 12.15 -11.05
C PHE A 167 -7.33 11.36 -11.08
N PHE A 168 -7.44 10.34 -11.93
CA PHE A 168 -8.68 9.59 -12.17
C PHE A 168 -8.59 8.17 -11.63
N ASN A 169 -9.75 7.59 -11.27
CA ASN A 169 -9.87 6.20 -10.85
C ASN A 169 -8.86 5.80 -9.76
N ARG A 170 -8.68 6.69 -8.77
CA ARG A 170 -7.83 6.38 -7.62
C ARG A 170 -8.49 5.31 -6.78
N ARG A 171 -7.69 4.34 -6.33
CA ARG A 171 -8.08 3.31 -5.39
C ARG A 171 -7.34 3.53 -4.08
N ASN A 172 -8.11 3.69 -3.03
CA ASN A 172 -7.66 3.71 -1.64
C ASN A 172 -8.54 2.75 -0.85
N GLU A 173 -8.03 2.27 0.27
CA GLU A 173 -8.79 1.38 1.15
C GLU A 173 -8.43 1.67 2.60
N ILE A 174 -9.38 1.41 3.49
CA ILE A 174 -9.10 1.17 4.91
C ILE A 174 -9.14 -0.34 5.10
N ILE A 175 -8.10 -0.89 5.73
CA ILE A 175 -7.94 -2.34 5.93
C ILE A 175 -7.60 -2.64 7.39
N ILE A 176 -8.21 -3.68 7.96
CA ILE A 176 -7.96 -4.12 9.33
C ILE A 176 -7.89 -5.64 9.39
N GLU A 177 -7.01 -6.17 10.22
CA GLU A 177 -6.95 -7.60 10.51
C GLU A 177 -8.17 -8.04 11.31
N ILE A 178 -8.72 -9.22 11.00
CA ILE A 178 -9.92 -9.76 11.63
C ILE A 178 -9.72 -11.20 12.10
N ASN A 179 -10.45 -11.57 13.16
CA ASN A 179 -10.65 -12.97 13.52
C ASN A 179 -11.73 -13.56 12.59
N TYR A 180 -11.31 -14.36 11.62
CA TYR A 180 -12.21 -14.97 10.67
C TYR A 180 -12.08 -16.49 10.74
N SER A 181 -13.11 -17.13 11.28
CA SER A 181 -13.31 -18.58 11.23
C SER A 181 -14.46 -18.87 10.29
N LYS A 182 -14.23 -19.71 9.29
CA LYS A 182 -15.23 -20.20 8.37
C LYS A 182 -16.05 -21.30 9.05
#